data_81123f939749887cae7ba80a5c1c933c
#
_entry.id   81123f939749887cae7ba80a5c1c933c
#
_cell.length_a   1.000
_cell.length_b   1.000
_cell.length_c   1.000
_cell.angle_alpha   90.00
_cell.angle_beta   90.00
_cell.angle_gamma   90.00
#
_symmetry.space_group_name_H-M   'P 1'
#
loop_
_entity.id
_entity.type
_entity.pdbx_description
1 polymer ?
#
loop_
_entity_poly.entity_id
_entity_poly.type
_entity_poly.pdbx_seq_one_letter_code
_entity_poly.pdbx_strand_id
1 'polypeptide(L)'
;MYNHTFDNTILRSYDIRGIYGKTLTDEDAFMLGFFFGTIVRKKNTYKKHPLIVIGMDGRLSSPKLEKKLNEGLEDSGCEIFRIGLGPTPMLYFASNYYEADGAIQVTGSHNPKDYNGFKIVLNQASFFGEDIQKHIMVFLNL
;
A
#
# COMPACT_ATOMS: atom_id res chain seq x y z
N MET A 1 -7.10 -12.49 -14.25
CA MET A 1 -5.72 -12.25 -13.80
C MET A 1 -5.32 -10.85 -14.21
N TYR A 2 -4.93 -10.00 -13.27
CA TYR A 2 -4.49 -8.65 -13.60
C TYR A 2 -3.08 -8.71 -14.20
N ASN A 3 -2.88 -8.01 -15.30
CA ASN A 3 -1.56 -7.82 -15.92
C ASN A 3 -1.17 -6.35 -15.78
N HIS A 4 -0.18 -6.07 -14.93
CA HIS A 4 0.25 -4.71 -14.64
C HIS A 4 1.77 -4.65 -14.47
N THR A 5 2.37 -3.58 -14.98
CA THR A 5 3.80 -3.33 -14.85
C THR A 5 4.03 -2.00 -14.16
N PHE A 6 4.67 -2.04 -13.01
CA PHE A 6 5.09 -0.83 -12.29
C PHE A 6 6.30 -0.20 -12.97
N ASP A 7 6.39 1.12 -12.94
CA ASP A 7 7.62 1.82 -13.29
C ASP A 7 8.74 1.39 -12.33
N ASN A 8 9.87 0.94 -12.86
CA ASN A 8 10.97 0.42 -12.05
C ASN A 8 11.55 1.45 -11.08
N THR A 9 11.39 2.74 -11.35
CA THR A 9 11.93 3.82 -10.50
C THR A 9 11.14 4.05 -9.23
N ILE A 10 9.89 3.55 -9.13
CA ILE A 10 9.05 3.76 -7.95
C ILE A 10 9.32 2.77 -6.83
N LEU A 11 9.87 1.59 -7.14
CA LEU A 11 10.19 0.55 -6.16
C LEU A 11 11.54 0.84 -5.50
N ARG A 12 11.53 1.63 -4.44
CA ARG A 12 12.75 2.06 -3.73
C ARG A 12 13.08 1.15 -2.56
N SER A 13 14.28 1.34 -1.96
CA SER A 13 14.79 0.49 -0.87
C SER A 13 13.91 0.46 0.38
N TYR A 14 13.17 1.54 0.66
CA TYR A 14 12.41 1.66 1.92
C TYR A 14 10.91 1.85 1.71
N ASP A 15 10.49 2.22 0.51
CA ASP A 15 9.09 2.50 0.21
C ASP A 15 8.82 2.50 -1.31
N ILE A 16 7.57 2.77 -1.67
CA ILE A 16 7.19 3.08 -3.04
C ILE A 16 7.07 4.59 -3.16
N ARG A 17 7.74 5.17 -4.16
CA ARG A 17 7.81 6.62 -4.35
C ARG A 17 7.91 6.99 -5.82
N GLY A 18 7.04 7.88 -6.28
CA GLY A 18 7.06 8.34 -7.66
C GLY A 18 6.42 9.70 -7.87
N ILE A 19 6.51 10.21 -9.09
CA ILE A 19 5.86 11.44 -9.52
C ILE A 19 4.44 11.10 -9.98
N TYR A 20 3.45 11.65 -9.28
CA TYR A 20 2.05 11.37 -9.59
C TYR A 20 1.67 11.82 -11.00
N GLY A 21 1.05 10.93 -11.75
CA GLY A 21 0.66 11.14 -13.15
C GLY A 21 1.78 10.92 -14.17
N LYS A 22 3.00 10.56 -13.72
CA LYS A 22 4.13 10.22 -14.59
C LYS A 22 4.65 8.81 -14.31
N THR A 23 5.31 8.62 -13.18
CA THR A 23 5.88 7.32 -12.78
C THR A 23 4.99 6.58 -11.77
N LEU A 24 4.10 7.30 -11.08
CA LEU A 24 3.12 6.75 -10.15
C LEU A 24 1.71 7.12 -10.60
N THR A 25 0.85 6.12 -10.80
CA THR A 25 -0.51 6.28 -11.31
C THR A 25 -1.57 5.75 -10.36
N ASP A 26 -2.82 6.07 -10.63
CA ASP A 26 -3.97 5.52 -9.91
C ASP A 26 -4.07 3.99 -10.05
N GLU A 27 -3.70 3.48 -11.22
CA GLU A 27 -3.68 2.04 -11.49
C GLU A 27 -2.61 1.35 -10.65
N ASP A 28 -1.44 1.96 -10.46
CA ASP A 28 -0.41 1.45 -9.54
C ASP A 28 -0.96 1.31 -8.13
N ALA A 29 -1.73 2.29 -7.65
CA ALA A 29 -2.34 2.23 -6.32
C ALA A 29 -3.33 1.07 -6.19
N PHE A 30 -4.20 0.86 -7.18
CA PHE A 30 -5.13 -0.27 -7.20
C PHE A 30 -4.38 -1.61 -7.19
N MET A 31 -3.42 -1.76 -8.10
CA MET A 31 -2.65 -3.01 -8.23
C MET A 31 -1.81 -3.31 -7.00
N LEU A 32 -1.21 -2.28 -6.39
CA LEU A 32 -0.51 -2.42 -5.12
C LEU A 32 -1.46 -2.94 -4.02
N GLY A 33 -2.66 -2.36 -3.93
CA GLY A 33 -3.68 -2.81 -2.99
C GLY A 33 -4.05 -4.27 -3.18
N PHE A 34 -4.33 -4.66 -4.41
CA PHE A 34 -4.68 -6.04 -4.74
C PHE A 34 -3.55 -7.03 -4.40
N PHE A 35 -2.32 -6.73 -4.80
CA PHE A 35 -1.17 -7.59 -4.52
C PHE A 35 -0.84 -7.66 -3.02
N PHE A 36 -0.81 -6.52 -2.34
CA PHE A 36 -0.53 -6.49 -0.92
C PHE A 36 -1.60 -7.22 -0.11
N GLY A 37 -2.86 -6.99 -0.40
CA GLY A 37 -3.96 -7.72 0.25
C GLY A 37 -3.87 -9.23 0.03
N THR A 38 -3.49 -9.65 -1.16
CA THR A 38 -3.26 -11.09 -1.44
C THR A 38 -2.10 -11.66 -0.62
N ILE A 39 -1.01 -10.91 -0.44
CA ILE A 39 0.11 -11.30 0.41
C ILE A 39 -0.33 -11.43 1.86
N VAL A 40 -1.06 -10.42 2.38
CA VAL A 40 -1.59 -10.43 3.75
C VAL A 40 -2.47 -11.66 3.99
N ARG A 41 -3.37 -11.99 3.06
CA ARG A 41 -4.22 -13.19 3.16
C ARG A 41 -3.40 -14.49 3.17
N LYS A 42 -2.39 -14.60 2.31
CA LYS A 42 -1.51 -15.79 2.28
C LYS A 42 -0.73 -15.99 3.57
N LYS A 43 -0.38 -14.90 4.26
CA LYS A 43 0.36 -14.95 5.53
C LYS A 43 -0.55 -15.11 6.75
N ASN A 44 -1.86 -14.89 6.62
CA ASN A 44 -2.84 -14.94 7.68
C ASN A 44 -4.00 -15.90 7.32
N THR A 45 -3.67 -17.09 6.89
CA THR A 45 -4.63 -18.10 6.37
C THR A 45 -5.69 -18.55 7.37
N TYR A 46 -5.45 -18.34 8.67
CA TYR A 46 -6.40 -18.62 9.76
C TYR A 46 -7.52 -17.56 9.87
N LYS A 47 -7.40 -16.43 9.15
CA LYS A 47 -8.42 -15.38 9.10
C LYS A 47 -9.15 -15.40 7.76
N LYS A 48 -10.48 -15.34 7.80
CA LYS A 48 -11.29 -15.24 6.57
C LYS A 48 -11.07 -13.90 5.86
N HIS A 49 -11.04 -12.81 6.63
CA HIS A 49 -10.84 -11.45 6.15
C HIS A 49 -9.80 -10.76 7.04
N PRO A 50 -8.51 -10.84 6.72
CA PRO A 50 -7.48 -10.09 7.46
C PRO A 50 -7.74 -8.58 7.40
N LEU A 51 -7.42 -7.87 8.48
CA LEU A 51 -7.62 -6.43 8.61
C LEU A 51 -6.41 -5.65 8.10
N ILE A 52 -6.66 -4.71 7.22
CA ILE A 52 -5.66 -3.73 6.76
C ILE A 52 -6.13 -2.32 7.11
N VAL A 53 -5.26 -1.55 7.74
CA VAL A 53 -5.48 -0.13 8.05
C VAL A 53 -4.81 0.72 6.99
N ILE A 54 -5.52 1.70 6.44
CA ILE A 54 -4.95 2.66 5.49
C ILE A 54 -5.18 4.09 5.92
N GLY A 55 -4.20 4.94 5.66
CA GLY A 55 -4.24 6.36 5.91
C GLY A 55 -3.56 7.14 4.79
N MET A 56 -3.63 8.47 4.86
CA MET A 56 -3.04 9.35 3.85
C MET A 56 -2.54 10.65 4.44
N ASP A 57 -1.54 11.26 3.79
CA ASP A 57 -1.11 12.63 4.07
C ASP A 57 -1.96 13.67 3.34
N GLY A 58 -1.62 14.96 3.53
CA GLY A 58 -2.38 16.09 2.99
C GLY A 58 -2.06 16.47 1.55
N ARG A 59 -1.34 15.66 0.78
CA ARG A 59 -1.04 15.93 -0.63
C ARG A 59 -2.31 15.87 -1.48
N LEU A 60 -2.37 16.70 -2.52
CA LEU A 60 -3.56 16.78 -3.40
C LEU A 60 -3.88 15.47 -4.11
N SER A 61 -2.87 14.66 -4.41
CA SER A 61 -3.04 13.33 -5.04
C SER A 61 -3.41 12.22 -4.06
N SER A 62 -3.23 12.43 -2.76
CA SER A 62 -3.42 11.38 -1.76
C SER A 62 -4.86 10.83 -1.69
N PRO A 63 -5.92 11.64 -1.72
CA PRO A 63 -7.29 11.11 -1.66
C PRO A 63 -7.61 10.14 -2.80
N LYS A 64 -7.15 10.44 -4.02
CA LYS A 64 -7.41 9.60 -5.18
C LYS A 64 -6.60 8.30 -5.14
N LEU A 65 -5.33 8.38 -4.78
CA LEU A 65 -4.47 7.20 -4.60
C LEU A 65 -5.00 6.31 -3.47
N GLU A 66 -5.42 6.88 -2.35
CA GLU A 66 -5.98 6.15 -1.21
C GLU A 66 -7.28 5.43 -1.59
N LYS A 67 -8.15 6.08 -2.34
CA LYS A 67 -9.39 5.46 -2.85
C LYS A 67 -9.08 4.26 -3.75
N LYS A 68 -8.14 4.40 -4.69
CA LYS A 68 -7.74 3.32 -5.58
C LYS A 68 -7.04 2.18 -4.86
N LEU A 69 -6.20 2.50 -3.89
CA LEU A 69 -5.59 1.52 -3.00
C LEU A 69 -6.67 0.70 -2.26
N ASN A 70 -7.68 1.40 -1.70
CA ASN A 70 -8.79 0.76 -1.00
C ASN A 70 -9.55 -0.21 -1.92
N GLU A 71 -9.89 0.22 -3.13
CA GLU A 71 -10.58 -0.61 -4.12
C GLU A 71 -9.80 -1.91 -4.40
N GLY A 72 -8.48 -1.82 -4.58
CA GLY A 72 -7.63 -3.00 -4.80
C GLY A 72 -7.55 -3.93 -3.58
N LEU A 73 -7.46 -3.37 -2.38
CA LEU A 73 -7.44 -4.13 -1.14
C LEU A 73 -8.78 -4.86 -0.91
N GLU A 74 -9.91 -4.21 -1.15
CA GLU A 74 -11.24 -4.83 -1.07
C GLU A 74 -11.36 -5.98 -2.08
N ASP A 75 -10.90 -5.78 -3.31
CA ASP A 75 -10.92 -6.78 -4.37
C ASP A 75 -10.06 -8.01 -4.03
N SER A 76 -9.02 -7.84 -3.20
CA SER A 76 -8.23 -8.95 -2.68
C SER A 76 -8.95 -9.79 -1.61
N GLY A 77 -10.05 -9.28 -1.05
CA GLY A 77 -10.85 -9.95 -0.01
C GLY A 77 -10.43 -9.65 1.42
N CYS A 78 -9.68 -8.57 1.65
CA CYS A 78 -9.35 -8.07 2.98
C CYS A 78 -10.47 -7.18 3.55
N GLU A 79 -10.50 -7.05 4.86
CA GLU A 79 -11.27 -6.02 5.56
C GLU A 79 -10.41 -4.76 5.68
N ILE A 80 -10.98 -3.59 5.39
CA ILE A 80 -10.24 -2.33 5.36
C ILE A 80 -10.79 -1.36 6.39
N PHE A 81 -9.89 -0.79 7.19
CA PHE A 81 -10.19 0.32 8.07
C PHE A 81 -9.45 1.59 7.59
N ARG A 82 -10.23 2.54 7.08
CA ARG A 82 -9.72 3.82 6.54
C ARG A 82 -9.71 4.86 7.64
N ILE A 83 -8.52 5.28 8.09
CA ILE A 83 -8.37 6.27 9.16
C ILE A 83 -8.36 7.72 8.67
N GLY A 84 -8.32 7.93 7.35
CA GLY A 84 -8.35 9.25 6.74
C GLY A 84 -7.02 10.00 6.77
N LEU A 85 -7.12 11.33 6.83
CA LEU A 85 -5.98 12.25 6.80
C LEU A 85 -5.26 12.29 8.14
N GLY A 86 -3.96 12.06 8.12
CA GLY A 86 -3.11 12.17 9.31
C GLY A 86 -1.66 11.80 9.03
N PRO A 87 -0.78 12.01 10.02
CA PRO A 87 0.63 11.67 9.89
C PRO A 87 0.87 10.16 9.99
N THR A 88 1.99 9.70 9.46
CA THR A 88 2.38 8.29 9.48
C THR A 88 2.35 7.66 10.88
N PRO A 89 2.77 8.33 11.98
CA PRO A 89 2.63 7.76 13.33
C PRO A 89 1.20 7.41 13.73
N MET A 90 0.20 8.13 13.21
CA MET A 90 -1.22 7.80 13.45
C MET A 90 -1.59 6.45 12.82
N LEU A 91 -1.07 6.16 11.63
CA LEU A 91 -1.24 4.85 11.00
C LEU A 91 -0.63 3.73 11.85
N TYR A 92 0.60 3.92 12.32
CA TYR A 92 1.29 2.92 13.15
C TYR A 92 0.55 2.68 14.46
N PHE A 93 0.05 3.75 15.10
CA PHE A 93 -0.78 3.62 16.28
C PHE A 93 -2.05 2.81 15.99
N ALA A 94 -2.80 3.15 14.93
CA ALA A 94 -4.02 2.44 14.57
C ALA A 94 -3.75 0.98 14.21
N SER A 95 -2.67 0.70 13.48
CA SER A 95 -2.25 -0.66 13.15
C SER A 95 -2.02 -1.52 14.39
N ASN A 96 -1.35 -0.97 15.41
CA ASN A 96 -1.14 -1.67 16.68
C ASN A 96 -2.43 -1.77 17.51
N TYR A 97 -3.17 -0.69 17.63
CA TYR A 97 -4.39 -0.62 18.44
C TYR A 97 -5.46 -1.61 17.97
N TYR A 98 -5.65 -1.74 16.66
CA TYR A 98 -6.61 -2.67 16.05
C TYR A 98 -6.03 -4.04 15.75
N GLU A 99 -4.77 -4.29 16.10
CA GLU A 99 -4.07 -5.55 15.79
C GLU A 99 -4.16 -5.92 14.30
N ALA A 100 -3.94 -4.93 13.43
CA ALA A 100 -4.07 -5.10 12.00
C ALA A 100 -2.99 -6.04 11.44
N ASP A 101 -3.37 -6.80 10.42
CA ASP A 101 -2.49 -7.74 9.72
C ASP A 101 -1.61 -7.02 8.68
N GLY A 102 -2.03 -5.84 8.26
CA GLY A 102 -1.26 -4.96 7.37
C GLY A 102 -1.69 -3.50 7.53
N ALA A 103 -0.83 -2.61 7.09
CA ALA A 103 -1.15 -1.17 7.05
C ALA A 103 -0.41 -0.48 5.90
N ILE A 104 -1.04 0.51 5.29
CA ILE A 104 -0.43 1.33 4.24
C ILE A 104 -0.75 2.80 4.48
N GLN A 105 0.29 3.64 4.48
CA GLN A 105 0.17 5.09 4.45
C GLN A 105 0.44 5.60 3.04
N VAL A 106 -0.52 6.29 2.46
CA VAL A 106 -0.31 7.06 1.23
C VAL A 106 0.38 8.35 1.60
N THR A 107 1.63 8.52 1.21
CA THR A 107 2.45 9.67 1.62
C THR A 107 3.59 9.95 0.65
N GLY A 108 3.83 11.24 0.38
CA GLY A 108 5.00 11.73 -0.30
C GLY A 108 6.20 11.95 0.63
N SER A 109 6.02 11.77 1.94
CA SER A 109 7.05 12.00 2.95
C SER A 109 7.68 13.40 2.81
N HIS A 110 9.00 13.50 2.65
CA HIS A 110 9.72 14.77 2.47
C HIS A 110 10.01 15.12 0.99
N ASN A 111 9.44 14.38 0.05
CA ASN A 111 9.61 14.64 -1.37
C ASN A 111 8.85 15.90 -1.82
N PRO A 112 9.22 16.51 -2.98
CA PRO A 112 8.48 17.63 -3.57
C PRO A 112 6.98 17.34 -3.72
N LYS A 113 6.19 18.39 -3.91
CA LYS A 113 4.71 18.34 -3.92
C LYS A 113 4.09 17.43 -4.99
N ASP A 114 4.79 17.21 -6.09
CA ASP A 114 4.38 16.37 -7.21
C ASP A 114 4.65 14.87 -6.99
N TYR A 115 5.40 14.53 -5.93
CA TYR A 115 5.63 13.15 -5.51
C TYR A 115 4.50 12.63 -4.62
N ASN A 116 4.32 11.33 -4.66
CA ASN A 116 3.55 10.57 -3.67
C ASN A 116 4.07 9.14 -3.58
N GLY A 117 3.45 8.31 -2.77
CA GLY A 117 3.87 6.93 -2.64
C GLY A 117 3.21 6.22 -1.48
N PHE A 118 3.83 5.13 -1.04
CA PHE A 118 3.25 4.23 -0.04
C PHE A 118 4.32 3.74 0.93
N LYS A 119 4.02 3.84 2.22
CA LYS A 119 4.76 3.15 3.30
C LYS A 119 3.91 1.97 3.76
N ILE A 120 4.52 0.80 3.82
CA ILE A 120 3.82 -0.47 4.01
C ILE A 120 4.32 -1.17 5.27
N VAL A 121 3.38 -1.72 6.04
CA VAL A 121 3.62 -2.55 7.22
C VAL A 121 2.91 -3.88 7.03
N LEU A 122 3.61 -4.98 7.26
CA LEU A 122 3.07 -6.33 7.22
C LEU A 122 3.29 -7.03 8.55
N ASN A 123 2.20 -7.51 9.19
CA ASN A 123 2.26 -8.18 10.49
C ASN A 123 3.11 -7.39 11.51
N GLN A 124 2.87 -6.08 11.65
CA GLN A 124 3.54 -5.15 12.57
C GLN A 124 5.04 -4.87 12.26
N ALA A 125 5.56 -5.34 11.12
CA ALA A 125 6.92 -5.07 10.66
C ALA A 125 6.90 -4.26 9.36
N SER A 126 7.86 -3.35 9.19
CA SER A 126 8.02 -2.61 7.93
C SER A 126 8.24 -3.58 6.76
N PHE A 127 7.50 -3.36 5.69
CA PHE A 127 7.55 -4.16 4.47
C PHE A 127 8.05 -3.28 3.33
N PHE A 128 9.30 -3.49 2.89
CA PHE A 128 9.94 -2.60 1.93
C PHE A 128 11.08 -3.28 1.14
N GLY A 129 11.61 -2.56 0.16
CA GLY A 129 12.80 -2.92 -0.58
C GLY A 129 12.69 -4.25 -1.32
N GLU A 130 13.63 -5.15 -1.04
CA GLU A 130 13.68 -6.47 -1.69
C GLU A 130 12.42 -7.31 -1.45
N ASP A 131 11.74 -7.14 -0.31
CA ASP A 131 10.53 -7.88 -0.01
C ASP A 131 9.39 -7.47 -0.95
N ILE A 132 9.24 -6.16 -1.20
CA ILE A 132 8.26 -5.65 -2.17
C ILE A 132 8.60 -6.16 -3.57
N GLN A 133 9.85 -6.03 -3.98
CA GLN A 133 10.31 -6.47 -5.30
C GLN A 133 10.10 -7.97 -5.50
N LYS A 134 10.53 -8.80 -4.57
CA LYS A 134 10.36 -10.25 -4.65
C LYS A 134 8.90 -10.67 -4.78
N HIS A 135 8.01 -10.10 -3.94
CA HIS A 135 6.61 -10.50 -3.93
C HIS A 135 5.85 -9.95 -5.14
N ILE A 136 6.09 -8.71 -5.54
CA ILE A 136 5.47 -8.14 -6.76
C ILE A 136 5.96 -8.87 -8.01
N MET A 137 7.27 -9.14 -8.13
CA MET A 137 7.82 -9.85 -9.28
C MET A 137 7.33 -11.29 -9.37
N VAL A 138 7.11 -11.98 -8.25
CA VAL A 138 6.52 -13.33 -8.26
C VAL A 138 5.08 -13.29 -8.78
N PHE A 139 4.31 -12.25 -8.48
CA PHE A 139 2.96 -12.10 -9.04
C PHE A 139 2.94 -11.71 -10.51
N LEU A 140 3.93 -10.94 -10.98
CA LEU A 140 4.03 -10.53 -12.38
C LEU A 140 4.57 -11.63 -13.30
N ASN A 141 5.30 -12.62 -12.77
CA ASN A 141 5.89 -13.74 -13.52
C ASN A 141 5.04 -15.01 -13.49
N LEU A 142 3.88 -14.96 -12.90
CA LEU A 142 2.85 -16.01 -12.91
C LEU A 142 1.72 -15.67 -13.86
#